data_289d37030638df6af1d3ec909e6036f2
#
_entry.id   289d37030638df6af1d3ec909e6036f2
#
_cell.length_a   1.000
_cell.length_b   1.000
_cell.length_c   1.000
_cell.angle_alpha   90.00
_cell.angle_beta   90.00
_cell.angle_gamma   90.00
#
_symmetry.space_group_name_H-M   'P 1'
#
loop_
_entity.id
_entity.type
_entity.pdbx_description
1 polymer ?
#
loop_
_entity_poly.entity_id
_entity_poly.type
_entity_poly.pdbx_seq_one_letter_code
_entity_poly.pdbx_strand_id
1 'polypeptide(L)'
;MVLSTDPPFLFIHIPKTAGSSIEDSLHSYTEFLYHELTHALSVQYRDWLEPIFFESLFKFAFVRNPWDLQVSCWRYYVRNKNIDMTFDEFINWKFNGNILQMQDRLPTNDPHVDLEWLRTCYYSNRTPQTYYLIDESGKFIVNFIGAFEKLNEDFDLISTHLKLKDSFLPMTNESYLNEKDRDYKQYYTDETKEIVANRFDLDTKMFGYEFENPHPKNTGYINELNESLTKRGFTLPSNFVFCFGTPPYGLSNVKAHYYHNDMTDEERRRLFDIDKLNRKTLLYKNNILSVQKKISELENEMLNQTDNSLIRNKNSKEILDLNQKILYYRLQIQIFQNQLSEIEQAK
;
A
#
# COMPACT_ATOMS: atom_id res chain seq x y z
N MET A 1 -3.28 5.20 0.54
CA MET A 1 -2.28 5.72 -0.41
C MET A 1 -1.59 6.89 0.24
N VAL A 2 -0.28 6.91 0.26
CA VAL A 2 0.54 8.02 0.77
C VAL A 2 1.28 8.61 -0.41
N LEU A 3 0.87 9.80 -0.81
CA LEU A 3 1.35 10.52 -1.98
C LEU A 3 1.72 11.96 -1.60
N SER A 4 2.87 12.42 -2.07
CA SER A 4 3.32 13.81 -1.95
C SER A 4 3.74 14.36 -3.31
N THR A 5 3.52 15.64 -3.53
CA THR A 5 3.98 16.35 -4.72
C THR A 5 5.22 17.20 -4.42
N ASP A 6 5.52 17.49 -3.16
CA ASP A 6 6.71 18.21 -2.73
C ASP A 6 7.24 17.69 -1.38
N PRO A 7 8.34 16.91 -1.37
CA PRO A 7 8.98 16.30 -2.54
C PRO A 7 8.09 15.22 -3.20
N PRO A 8 8.24 14.99 -4.52
CA PRO A 8 7.35 14.08 -5.23
C PRO A 8 7.68 12.62 -4.91
N PHE A 9 6.78 11.94 -4.17
CA PHE A 9 6.91 10.51 -3.88
C PHE A 9 5.56 9.78 -3.77
N LEU A 10 5.62 8.46 -3.92
CA LEU A 10 4.51 7.53 -3.67
C LEU A 10 5.02 6.36 -2.83
N PHE A 11 4.42 6.16 -1.67
CA PHE A 11 4.67 4.98 -0.84
C PHE A 11 3.69 3.86 -1.19
N ILE A 12 4.21 2.72 -1.63
CA ILE A 12 3.45 1.49 -1.89
C ILE A 12 3.39 0.69 -0.59
N HIS A 13 2.26 0.77 0.09
CA HIS A 13 2.10 0.13 1.40
C HIS A 13 1.75 -1.34 1.26
N ILE A 14 2.74 -2.22 1.35
CA ILE A 14 2.53 -3.66 1.49
C ILE A 14 2.07 -3.96 2.93
N PRO A 15 1.00 -4.76 3.14
CA PRO A 15 0.51 -5.04 4.49
C PRO A 15 1.56 -5.69 5.39
N LYS A 16 1.64 -5.29 6.67
CA LYS A 16 2.50 -5.87 7.72
C LYS A 16 4.02 -5.67 7.52
N THR A 17 4.41 -4.66 6.74
CA THR A 17 5.82 -4.27 6.52
C THR A 17 6.17 -2.92 7.18
N ALA A 18 5.58 -2.62 8.34
CA ALA A 18 5.71 -1.35 9.08
C ALA A 18 5.05 -0.13 8.41
N GLY A 19 4.10 -0.35 7.48
CA GLY A 19 3.49 0.74 6.73
C GLY A 19 2.85 1.82 7.60
N SER A 20 2.21 1.49 8.72
CA SER A 20 1.62 2.49 9.63
C SER A 20 2.68 3.44 10.21
N SER A 21 3.83 2.92 10.65
CA SER A 21 4.93 3.77 11.15
C SER A 21 5.50 4.68 10.08
N ILE A 22 5.57 4.17 8.84
CA ILE A 22 6.02 4.96 7.68
C ILE A 22 4.98 6.04 7.32
N GLU A 23 3.70 5.70 7.30
CA GLU A 23 2.60 6.65 7.06
C GLU A 23 2.59 7.76 8.11
N ASP A 24 2.74 7.42 9.39
CA ASP A 24 2.81 8.38 10.49
C ASP A 24 4.02 9.32 10.34
N SER A 25 5.18 8.78 9.97
CA SER A 25 6.39 9.58 9.74
C SER A 25 6.27 10.52 8.53
N LEU A 26 5.54 10.10 7.51
CA LEU A 26 5.36 10.86 6.27
C LEU A 26 4.13 11.78 6.31
N HIS A 27 3.36 11.77 7.39
CA HIS A 27 2.09 12.48 7.48
C HIS A 27 2.21 13.98 7.17
N SER A 28 3.26 14.65 7.67
CA SER A 28 3.51 16.08 7.44
C SER A 28 3.86 16.45 6.00
N TYR A 29 4.30 15.46 5.20
CA TYR A 29 4.65 15.64 3.78
C TYR A 29 3.54 15.17 2.83
N THR A 30 2.52 14.49 3.39
CA THR A 30 1.50 13.84 2.57
C THR A 30 0.36 14.81 2.30
N GLU A 31 0.17 15.18 1.06
CA GLU A 31 -0.96 16.00 0.62
C GLU A 31 -2.23 15.15 0.46
N PHE A 32 -2.07 13.86 0.18
CA PHE A 32 -3.16 12.95 -0.12
C PHE A 32 -3.01 11.64 0.67
N LEU A 33 -3.81 11.50 1.72
CA LEU A 33 -3.91 10.28 2.52
C LEU A 33 -5.26 9.61 2.21
N TYR A 34 -5.22 8.62 1.30
CA TYR A 34 -6.42 7.84 0.95
C TYR A 34 -6.36 6.48 1.60
N HIS A 35 -7.05 6.34 2.74
CA HIS A 35 -7.11 5.05 3.46
C HIS A 35 -7.75 3.95 2.61
N GLU A 36 -8.73 4.32 1.77
CA GLU A 36 -9.43 3.37 0.89
C GLU A 36 -8.55 2.76 -0.20
N LEU A 37 -7.43 3.42 -0.52
CA LEU A 37 -6.46 2.97 -1.51
C LEU A 37 -5.18 2.43 -0.87
N THR A 38 -5.18 2.18 0.43
CA THR A 38 -4.07 1.53 1.13
C THR A 38 -3.95 0.08 0.66
N HIS A 39 -2.74 -0.39 0.50
CA HIS A 39 -2.41 -1.76 0.04
C HIS A 39 -2.73 -2.07 -1.43
N ALA A 40 -2.88 -1.07 -2.27
CA ALA A 40 -3.00 -1.28 -3.71
C ALA A 40 -1.65 -1.71 -4.34
N LEU A 41 -1.73 -2.40 -5.47
CA LEU A 41 -0.56 -2.75 -6.27
C LEU A 41 -0.01 -1.50 -6.99
N SER A 42 1.28 -1.45 -7.28
CA SER A 42 1.89 -0.33 -8.00
C SER A 42 1.27 -0.11 -9.40
N VAL A 43 0.88 -1.17 -10.09
CA VAL A 43 0.13 -1.07 -11.36
C VAL A 43 -1.22 -0.39 -11.20
N GLN A 44 -1.91 -0.59 -10.07
CA GLN A 44 -3.18 0.07 -9.80
C GLN A 44 -2.96 1.57 -9.55
N TYR A 45 -1.91 1.94 -8.83
CA TYR A 45 -1.53 3.36 -8.68
C TYR A 45 -1.15 3.98 -10.02
N ARG A 46 -0.38 3.28 -10.87
CA ARG A 46 -0.06 3.74 -12.23
C ARG A 46 -1.32 4.00 -13.06
N ASP A 47 -2.32 3.11 -12.94
CA ASP A 47 -3.56 3.21 -13.69
C ASP A 47 -4.49 4.32 -13.16
N TRP A 48 -4.38 4.69 -11.88
CA TRP A 48 -5.21 5.76 -11.27
C TRP A 48 -4.57 7.14 -11.40
N LEU A 49 -3.25 7.20 -11.31
CA LEU A 49 -2.47 8.41 -11.57
C LEU A 49 -2.19 8.48 -13.07
N GLU A 50 -2.15 9.67 -13.63
CA GLU A 50 -1.74 9.79 -15.03
C GLU A 50 -0.31 9.25 -15.21
N PRO A 51 -0.01 8.50 -16.31
CA PRO A 51 1.27 7.82 -16.47
C PRO A 51 2.49 8.73 -16.33
N ILE A 52 2.43 9.94 -16.89
CA ILE A 52 3.51 10.92 -16.77
C ILE A 52 3.72 11.35 -15.32
N PHE A 53 2.63 11.54 -14.57
CA PHE A 53 2.70 11.89 -13.16
C PHE A 53 3.24 10.73 -12.33
N PHE A 54 2.74 9.51 -12.54
CA PHE A 54 3.25 8.31 -11.87
C PHE A 54 4.75 8.13 -12.09
N GLU A 55 5.25 8.32 -13.32
CA GLU A 55 6.67 8.21 -13.63
C GLU A 55 7.52 9.30 -12.96
N SER A 56 6.96 10.48 -12.73
CA SER A 56 7.67 11.58 -12.05
C SER A 56 7.88 11.38 -10.55
N LEU A 57 7.13 10.46 -9.94
CA LEU A 57 7.20 10.19 -8.50
C LEU A 57 8.36 9.26 -8.15
N PHE A 58 9.01 9.51 -7.03
CA PHE A 58 9.89 8.54 -6.38
C PHE A 58 9.03 7.48 -5.66
N LYS A 59 8.95 6.30 -6.23
CA LYS A 59 8.11 5.20 -5.74
C LYS A 59 8.93 4.26 -4.88
N PHE A 60 8.46 3.97 -3.67
CA PHE A 60 9.16 3.06 -2.77
C PHE A 60 8.19 2.19 -1.96
N ALA A 61 8.70 1.06 -1.51
CA ALA A 61 7.99 0.10 -0.66
C ALA A 61 8.94 -0.55 0.33
N PHE A 62 8.37 -1.24 1.32
CA PHE A 62 9.14 -2.13 2.20
C PHE A 62 8.63 -3.56 2.07
N VAL A 63 9.55 -4.50 2.04
CA VAL A 63 9.29 -5.94 2.07
C VAL A 63 9.75 -6.52 3.39
N ARG A 64 9.24 -7.68 3.76
CA ARG A 64 9.55 -8.38 5.00
C ARG A 64 9.78 -9.86 4.74
N ASN A 65 10.63 -10.49 5.53
CA ASN A 65 10.81 -11.94 5.48
C ASN A 65 9.46 -12.66 5.48
N PRO A 66 9.15 -13.50 4.47
CA PRO A 66 7.83 -14.10 4.30
C PRO A 66 7.35 -14.90 5.51
N TRP A 67 8.25 -15.58 6.20
CA TRP A 67 7.91 -16.35 7.41
C TRP A 67 7.57 -15.43 8.57
N ASP A 68 8.35 -14.39 8.81
CA ASP A 68 8.06 -13.40 9.84
C ASP A 68 6.78 -12.61 9.52
N LEU A 69 6.52 -12.33 8.25
CA LEU A 69 5.30 -11.71 7.75
C LEU A 69 4.05 -12.53 8.16
N GLN A 70 4.07 -13.87 8.01
CA GLN A 70 2.93 -14.71 8.37
C GLN A 70 2.73 -14.79 9.89
N VAL A 71 3.78 -14.80 10.69
CA VAL A 71 3.66 -14.70 12.14
C VAL A 71 3.05 -13.35 12.55
N SER A 72 3.47 -12.25 11.92
CA SER A 72 2.86 -10.93 12.13
C SER A 72 1.37 -10.90 11.76
N CYS A 73 0.98 -11.56 10.67
CA CYS A 73 -0.43 -11.71 10.28
C CYS A 73 -1.23 -12.48 11.32
N TRP A 74 -0.75 -13.65 11.73
CA TRP A 74 -1.41 -14.48 12.73
C TRP A 74 -1.61 -13.73 14.05
N ARG A 75 -0.59 -13.04 14.54
CA ARG A 75 -0.70 -12.22 15.75
C ARG A 75 -1.76 -11.13 15.62
N TYR A 76 -1.75 -10.40 14.51
CA TYR A 76 -2.67 -9.30 14.29
C TYR A 76 -4.12 -9.75 14.13
N TYR A 77 -4.35 -10.76 13.30
CA TYR A 77 -5.71 -11.18 12.95
C TYR A 77 -6.31 -12.22 13.89
N VAL A 78 -5.50 -13.03 14.56
CA VAL A 78 -5.94 -14.17 15.37
C VAL A 78 -5.66 -13.92 16.84
N ARG A 79 -4.39 -13.85 17.24
CA ARG A 79 -3.99 -13.77 18.64
C ARG A 79 -4.53 -12.52 19.33
N ASN A 80 -4.39 -11.33 18.73
CA ASN A 80 -4.86 -10.07 19.31
C ASN A 80 -6.38 -9.95 19.34
N LYS A 81 -7.09 -10.82 18.65
CA LYS A 81 -8.56 -10.90 18.63
C LYS A 81 -9.09 -12.07 19.47
N ASN A 82 -8.21 -12.76 20.19
CA ASN A 82 -8.54 -13.93 21.02
C ASN A 82 -9.31 -15.03 20.24
N ILE A 83 -8.99 -15.18 18.96
CA ILE A 83 -9.52 -16.28 18.16
C ILE A 83 -8.73 -17.53 18.53
N ASP A 84 -9.44 -18.61 18.89
CA ASP A 84 -8.83 -19.90 19.23
C ASP A 84 -8.32 -20.61 17.96
N MET A 85 -7.10 -20.27 17.57
CA MET A 85 -6.42 -20.80 16.40
C MET A 85 -4.91 -20.75 16.61
N THR A 86 -4.26 -21.90 16.61
CA THR A 86 -2.80 -21.98 16.67
C THR A 86 -2.17 -21.46 15.39
N PHE A 87 -0.87 -21.20 15.40
CA PHE A 87 -0.16 -20.75 14.19
C PHE A 87 -0.17 -21.81 13.08
N ASP A 88 0.00 -23.08 13.42
CA ASP A 88 -0.06 -24.20 12.46
C ASP A 88 -1.45 -24.29 11.80
N GLU A 89 -2.52 -24.21 12.60
CA GLU A 89 -3.89 -24.18 12.07
C GLU A 89 -4.11 -22.99 11.16
N PHE A 90 -3.57 -21.81 11.52
CA PHE A 90 -3.66 -20.60 10.72
C PHE A 90 -2.99 -20.75 9.34
N ILE A 91 -1.77 -21.28 9.29
CA ILE A 91 -1.05 -21.49 8.04
C ILE A 91 -1.76 -22.54 7.16
N ASN A 92 -2.17 -23.67 7.74
CA ASN A 92 -2.89 -24.71 7.01
C ASN A 92 -4.24 -24.21 6.50
N TRP A 93 -5.04 -23.55 7.34
CA TRP A 93 -6.29 -22.95 6.92
C TRP A 93 -6.08 -21.92 5.81
N LYS A 94 -5.13 -21.02 5.99
CA LYS A 94 -4.90 -19.91 5.10
C LYS A 94 -4.45 -20.34 3.71
N PHE A 95 -3.61 -21.36 3.59
CA PHE A 95 -2.99 -21.74 2.31
C PHE A 95 -3.57 -23.00 1.70
N ASN A 96 -4.05 -23.94 2.51
CA ASN A 96 -4.57 -25.23 2.08
C ASN A 96 -6.08 -25.41 2.34
N GLY A 97 -6.65 -24.56 3.20
CA GLY A 97 -8.04 -24.68 3.64
C GLY A 97 -9.04 -23.82 2.84
N ASN A 98 -10.28 -23.88 3.31
CA ASN A 98 -11.39 -23.07 2.82
C ASN A 98 -11.78 -22.01 3.87
N ILE A 99 -12.15 -20.83 3.41
CA ILE A 99 -12.47 -19.67 4.26
C ILE A 99 -13.56 -19.99 5.30
N LEU A 100 -14.57 -20.79 4.95
CA LEU A 100 -15.69 -21.10 5.82
C LEU A 100 -15.36 -22.09 6.95
N GLN A 101 -14.23 -22.80 6.89
CA GLN A 101 -13.82 -23.78 7.91
C GLN A 101 -13.63 -23.18 9.30
N MET A 102 -13.42 -21.87 9.39
CA MET A 102 -13.18 -21.16 10.65
C MET A 102 -14.35 -20.30 11.10
N GLN A 103 -15.47 -20.34 10.39
CA GLN A 103 -16.64 -19.50 10.70
C GLN A 103 -17.18 -19.77 12.12
N ASP A 104 -17.22 -21.02 12.53
CA ASP A 104 -17.75 -21.43 13.84
C ASP A 104 -16.80 -21.10 15.02
N ARG A 105 -15.56 -20.71 14.73
CA ARG A 105 -14.56 -20.30 15.75
C ARG A 105 -14.51 -18.78 15.98
N LEU A 106 -15.34 -18.02 15.29
CA LEU A 106 -15.39 -16.57 15.49
C LEU A 106 -15.96 -16.24 16.87
N PRO A 107 -15.35 -15.30 17.60
CA PRO A 107 -15.89 -14.89 18.90
C PRO A 107 -17.24 -14.21 18.72
N THR A 108 -18.23 -14.65 19.50
CA THR A 108 -19.60 -14.12 19.45
C THR A 108 -19.76 -12.77 20.16
N ASN A 109 -18.75 -12.38 20.93
CA ASN A 109 -18.77 -11.18 21.79
C ASN A 109 -18.02 -9.95 21.20
N ASP A 110 -17.36 -10.11 20.04
CA ASP A 110 -16.74 -9.00 19.32
C ASP A 110 -17.46 -8.76 17.98
N PRO A 111 -18.31 -7.71 17.87
CA PRO A 111 -19.09 -7.45 16.66
C PRO A 111 -18.22 -7.04 15.45
N HIS A 112 -16.92 -6.78 15.66
CA HIS A 112 -15.97 -6.45 14.60
C HIS A 112 -15.22 -7.68 14.08
N VAL A 113 -15.42 -8.85 14.70
CA VAL A 113 -14.83 -10.12 14.27
C VAL A 113 -15.92 -10.99 13.67
N ASP A 114 -16.37 -10.61 12.52
CA ASP A 114 -17.43 -11.25 11.74
C ASP A 114 -16.86 -12.02 10.53
N LEU A 115 -17.73 -12.45 9.65
CA LEU A 115 -17.34 -13.14 8.42
C LEU A 115 -16.47 -12.27 7.49
N GLU A 116 -16.66 -10.95 7.48
CA GLU A 116 -15.84 -10.02 6.70
C GLU A 116 -14.43 -9.91 7.28
N TRP A 117 -14.30 -9.88 8.61
CA TRP A 117 -13.03 -10.00 9.29
C TRP A 117 -12.30 -11.30 8.92
N LEU A 118 -13.03 -12.44 8.93
CA LEU A 118 -12.46 -13.73 8.57
C LEU A 118 -11.95 -13.75 7.11
N ARG A 119 -12.70 -13.16 6.18
CA ARG A 119 -12.28 -12.98 4.79
C ARG A 119 -11.02 -12.14 4.71
N THR A 120 -11.00 -11.04 5.42
CA THR A 120 -9.85 -10.14 5.54
C THR A 120 -8.62 -10.91 6.03
N CYS A 121 -8.76 -11.67 7.09
CA CYS A 121 -7.71 -12.52 7.65
C CYS A 121 -7.22 -13.58 6.65
N TYR A 122 -8.14 -14.25 5.96
CA TYR A 122 -7.83 -15.31 5.00
C TYR A 122 -7.06 -14.78 3.78
N TYR A 123 -7.51 -13.66 3.20
CA TYR A 123 -6.91 -13.13 1.97
C TYR A 123 -5.68 -12.24 2.21
N SER A 124 -5.53 -11.66 3.41
CA SER A 124 -4.39 -10.80 3.72
C SER A 124 -3.06 -11.51 3.56
N ASN A 125 -2.13 -10.88 2.84
CA ASN A 125 -0.78 -11.41 2.66
C ASN A 125 -0.71 -12.89 2.18
N ARG A 126 -1.66 -13.29 1.33
CA ARG A 126 -1.58 -14.54 0.57
C ARG A 126 -0.81 -14.37 -0.74
N THR A 127 -0.69 -13.15 -1.20
CA THR A 127 -0.01 -12.77 -2.44
C THR A 127 1.44 -12.46 -2.12
N PRO A 128 2.41 -12.98 -2.88
CA PRO A 128 3.80 -12.56 -2.77
C PRO A 128 3.96 -11.04 -2.87
N GLN A 129 4.85 -10.48 -2.08
CA GLN A 129 5.10 -9.04 -1.99
C GLN A 129 5.61 -8.47 -3.31
N THR A 130 6.35 -9.27 -4.06
CA THR A 130 6.84 -8.92 -5.41
C THR A 130 5.74 -8.41 -6.33
N TYR A 131 4.51 -8.95 -6.22
CA TYR A 131 3.37 -8.53 -7.04
C TYR A 131 2.92 -7.09 -6.80
N TYR A 132 3.22 -6.54 -5.64
CA TYR A 132 2.95 -5.13 -5.35
C TYR A 132 3.85 -4.18 -6.11
N LEU A 133 4.97 -4.66 -6.67
CA LEU A 133 6.10 -3.86 -7.10
C LEU A 133 6.38 -3.92 -8.60
N ILE A 134 5.76 -4.88 -9.31
CA ILE A 134 6.01 -5.15 -10.72
C ILE A 134 4.82 -4.80 -11.61
N ASP A 135 5.07 -4.61 -12.90
CA ASP A 135 4.04 -4.49 -13.93
C ASP A 135 3.66 -5.84 -14.54
N GLU A 136 2.80 -5.81 -15.55
CA GLU A 136 2.28 -6.99 -16.26
C GLU A 136 3.39 -7.74 -17.04
N SER A 137 4.50 -7.08 -17.33
CA SER A 137 5.69 -7.71 -17.96
C SER A 137 6.63 -8.32 -16.91
N GLY A 138 6.34 -8.15 -15.63
CA GLY A 138 7.20 -8.56 -14.53
C GLY A 138 8.34 -7.59 -14.22
N LYS A 139 8.33 -6.39 -14.80
CA LYS A 139 9.32 -5.35 -14.53
C LYS A 139 8.96 -4.59 -13.27
N PHE A 140 9.93 -4.31 -12.41
CA PHE A 140 9.74 -3.39 -11.30
C PHE A 140 9.40 -1.97 -11.78
N ILE A 141 8.32 -1.41 -11.26
CA ILE A 141 7.87 -0.04 -11.53
C ILE A 141 7.95 0.86 -10.30
N VAL A 142 8.77 0.47 -9.34
CA VAL A 142 9.16 1.27 -8.17
C VAL A 142 10.63 1.68 -8.28
N ASN A 143 11.07 2.63 -7.46
CA ASN A 143 12.45 3.15 -7.50
C ASN A 143 13.33 2.54 -6.39
N PHE A 144 12.71 2.20 -5.24
CA PHE A 144 13.43 1.68 -4.09
C PHE A 144 12.59 0.63 -3.35
N ILE A 145 13.24 -0.44 -2.89
CA ILE A 145 12.65 -1.48 -2.05
C ILE A 145 13.48 -1.57 -0.77
N GLY A 146 12.90 -1.12 0.34
CA GLY A 146 13.46 -1.28 1.67
C GLY A 146 13.10 -2.63 2.29
N ALA A 147 13.85 -3.04 3.30
CA ALA A 147 13.59 -4.22 4.09
C ALA A 147 13.07 -3.86 5.49
N PHE A 148 12.04 -4.54 5.95
CA PHE A 148 11.53 -4.42 7.32
C PHE A 148 12.64 -4.68 8.35
N GLU A 149 13.51 -5.63 8.06
CA GLU A 149 14.64 -6.05 8.89
C GLU A 149 15.76 -4.99 9.00
N LYS A 150 15.73 -3.98 8.10
CA LYS A 150 16.61 -2.80 8.06
C LYS A 150 15.80 -1.50 8.02
N LEU A 151 14.65 -1.50 8.66
CA LEU A 151 13.62 -0.46 8.49
C LEU A 151 14.18 0.95 8.70
N ASN A 152 14.92 1.19 9.79
CA ASN A 152 15.47 2.51 10.10
C ASN A 152 16.54 2.92 9.07
N GLU A 153 17.48 2.01 8.76
CA GLU A 153 18.57 2.26 7.81
C GLU A 153 18.03 2.58 6.41
N ASP A 154 17.09 1.78 5.92
CA ASP A 154 16.50 1.96 4.59
C ASP A 154 15.57 3.19 4.54
N PHE A 155 14.87 3.51 5.63
CA PHE A 155 14.07 4.73 5.71
C PHE A 155 14.93 6.00 5.75
N ASP A 156 16.09 5.96 6.43
CA ASP A 156 17.05 7.05 6.43
C ASP A 156 17.61 7.32 5.02
N LEU A 157 17.85 6.27 4.22
CA LEU A 157 18.25 6.42 2.82
C LEU A 157 17.17 7.13 2.00
N ILE A 158 15.90 6.72 2.17
CA ILE A 158 14.74 7.34 1.50
C ILE A 158 14.60 8.79 1.94
N SER A 159 14.65 9.06 3.24
CA SER A 159 14.52 10.40 3.83
C SER A 159 15.61 11.35 3.32
N THR A 160 16.85 10.86 3.24
CA THR A 160 17.98 11.60 2.67
C THR A 160 17.76 11.88 1.18
N HIS A 161 17.33 10.88 0.41
CA HIS A 161 17.06 11.05 -1.03
C HIS A 161 15.97 12.09 -1.28
N LEU A 162 14.88 12.04 -0.52
CA LEU A 162 13.75 12.96 -0.61
C LEU A 162 14.00 14.30 0.12
N LYS A 163 15.12 14.43 0.84
CA LYS A 163 15.46 15.62 1.65
C LYS A 163 14.39 15.94 2.71
N LEU A 164 13.79 14.91 3.29
CA LEU A 164 12.81 15.09 4.36
C LEU A 164 13.50 15.63 5.60
N LYS A 165 12.87 16.63 6.25
CA LYS A 165 13.36 17.20 7.49
C LYS A 165 12.66 16.50 8.65
N ASP A 166 13.39 16.16 9.70
CA ASP A 166 12.83 15.60 10.94
C ASP A 166 12.00 14.32 10.76
N SER A 167 12.36 13.50 9.76
CA SER A 167 11.72 12.21 9.54
C SER A 167 12.19 11.20 10.59
N PHE A 168 11.31 10.89 11.53
CA PHE A 168 11.50 9.88 12.57
C PHE A 168 10.46 8.77 12.39
N LEU A 169 10.89 7.52 12.46
CA LEU A 169 9.96 6.39 12.45
C LEU A 169 9.45 6.11 13.87
N PRO A 170 8.19 6.42 14.17
CA PRO A 170 7.61 6.04 15.44
C PRO A 170 7.45 4.52 15.50
N MET A 171 7.74 3.92 16.65
CA MET A 171 7.42 2.51 16.88
C MET A 171 5.92 2.36 17.15
N THR A 172 5.13 2.34 16.08
CA THR A 172 3.69 2.12 16.15
C THR A 172 3.36 0.65 15.86
N ASN A 173 2.41 0.09 16.62
CA ASN A 173 1.89 -1.27 16.40
C ASN A 173 2.91 -2.42 16.58
N GLU A 174 3.75 -2.36 17.62
CA GLU A 174 4.55 -3.55 18.01
C GLU A 174 3.59 -4.72 18.32
N SER A 175 3.63 -5.74 17.47
CA SER A 175 2.86 -6.97 17.68
C SER A 175 3.53 -7.95 18.65
N TYR A 176 4.66 -7.58 19.23
CA TYR A 176 5.41 -8.40 20.18
C TYR A 176 5.09 -8.01 21.61
N LEU A 177 4.67 -8.99 22.41
CA LEU A 177 4.40 -8.78 23.84
C LEU A 177 5.69 -8.77 24.68
N ASN A 178 6.75 -9.41 24.16
CA ASN A 178 8.06 -9.48 24.82
C ASN A 178 9.14 -9.86 23.78
N GLU A 179 10.43 -9.74 24.17
CA GLU A 179 11.57 -10.07 23.29
C GLU A 179 11.58 -11.52 22.81
N LYS A 180 11.10 -12.46 23.62
CA LYS A 180 11.05 -13.89 23.24
C LYS A 180 10.10 -14.13 22.08
N ASP A 181 9.09 -13.30 21.93
CA ASP A 181 8.11 -13.40 20.83
C ASP A 181 8.69 -12.93 19.48
N ARG A 182 9.85 -12.27 19.48
CA ARG A 182 10.45 -11.74 18.24
C ARG A 182 10.97 -12.81 17.29
N ASP A 183 11.40 -13.96 17.82
CA ASP A 183 11.85 -15.06 16.96
C ASP A 183 10.68 -15.77 16.32
N TYR A 184 10.44 -15.51 15.04
CA TYR A 184 9.37 -16.14 14.28
C TYR A 184 9.56 -17.65 14.10
N LYS A 185 10.78 -18.16 14.16
CA LYS A 185 11.12 -19.56 13.89
C LYS A 185 10.44 -20.52 14.87
N GLN A 186 10.26 -20.08 16.13
CA GLN A 186 9.65 -20.89 17.19
C GLN A 186 8.19 -21.29 16.91
N TYR A 187 7.53 -20.64 15.96
CA TYR A 187 6.12 -20.90 15.60
C TYR A 187 5.97 -21.94 14.50
N TYR A 188 7.06 -22.26 13.81
CA TYR A 188 7.04 -23.10 12.62
C TYR A 188 7.33 -24.57 12.92
N THR A 189 6.52 -25.44 12.32
CA THR A 189 6.89 -26.83 12.05
C THR A 189 7.60 -26.92 10.69
N ASP A 190 8.23 -28.06 10.36
CA ASP A 190 8.81 -28.28 9.06
C ASP A 190 7.76 -28.17 7.95
N GLU A 191 6.55 -28.68 8.19
CA GLU A 191 5.42 -28.62 7.25
C GLU A 191 5.02 -27.17 6.96
N THR A 192 4.74 -26.36 7.98
CA THR A 192 4.29 -24.97 7.80
C THR A 192 5.39 -24.08 7.23
N LYS A 193 6.64 -24.36 7.56
CA LYS A 193 7.81 -23.73 6.94
C LYS A 193 7.83 -23.96 5.42
N GLU A 194 7.57 -25.18 4.97
CA GLU A 194 7.56 -25.54 3.55
C GLU A 194 6.35 -24.93 2.84
N ILE A 195 5.18 -24.93 3.45
CA ILE A 195 3.97 -24.27 2.90
C ILE A 195 4.26 -22.80 2.58
N VAL A 196 4.85 -22.06 3.53
CA VAL A 196 5.18 -20.65 3.33
C VAL A 196 6.30 -20.48 2.30
N ALA A 197 7.34 -21.32 2.32
CA ALA A 197 8.42 -21.31 1.33
C ALA A 197 7.87 -21.45 -0.09
N ASN A 198 7.01 -22.44 -0.32
CA ASN A 198 6.40 -22.70 -1.63
C ASN A 198 5.46 -21.55 -2.07
N ARG A 199 4.69 -21.01 -1.14
CA ARG A 199 3.77 -19.91 -1.45
C ARG A 199 4.47 -18.61 -1.82
N PHE A 200 5.59 -18.31 -1.17
CA PHE A 200 6.37 -17.09 -1.34
C PHE A 200 7.71 -17.34 -2.06
N ASP A 201 7.78 -18.41 -2.86
CA ASP A 201 8.98 -18.77 -3.62
C ASP A 201 9.50 -17.60 -4.48
N LEU A 202 8.59 -16.80 -5.04
CA LEU A 202 8.95 -15.60 -5.79
C LEU A 202 9.67 -14.57 -4.90
N ASP A 203 9.13 -14.27 -3.70
CA ASP A 203 9.74 -13.31 -2.78
C ASP A 203 11.10 -13.80 -2.26
N THR A 204 11.20 -15.09 -1.92
CA THR A 204 12.46 -15.68 -1.45
C THR A 204 13.54 -15.62 -2.51
N LYS A 205 13.20 -15.88 -3.77
CA LYS A 205 14.13 -15.79 -4.91
C LYS A 205 14.50 -14.35 -5.26
N MET A 206 13.51 -13.45 -5.28
CA MET A 206 13.71 -12.05 -5.65
C MET A 206 14.55 -11.32 -4.62
N PHE A 207 14.14 -11.37 -3.36
CA PHE A 207 14.78 -10.61 -2.28
C PHE A 207 15.89 -11.40 -1.57
N GLY A 208 16.02 -12.70 -1.85
CA GLY A 208 17.05 -13.56 -1.26
C GLY A 208 16.78 -13.84 0.22
N TYR A 209 15.51 -13.94 0.63
CA TYR A 209 15.14 -14.36 1.97
C TYR A 209 15.38 -15.84 2.21
N GLU A 210 15.82 -16.18 3.39
CA GLU A 210 16.01 -17.54 3.89
C GLU A 210 15.35 -17.67 5.26
N PHE A 211 14.88 -18.87 5.60
CA PHE A 211 14.25 -19.10 6.90
C PHE A 211 15.22 -18.89 8.06
N GLU A 212 16.48 -19.34 7.91
CA GLU A 212 17.48 -19.23 8.96
C GLU A 212 18.13 -17.85 9.06
N ASN A 213 18.16 -17.12 7.94
CA ASN A 213 18.66 -15.74 7.90
C ASN A 213 17.52 -14.77 7.57
N PRO A 214 17.04 -13.98 8.54
CA PRO A 214 15.92 -13.06 8.30
C PRO A 214 16.23 -11.93 7.32
N HIS A 215 17.51 -11.59 7.14
CA HIS A 215 17.91 -10.44 6.33
C HIS A 215 17.87 -10.77 4.83
N PRO A 216 17.25 -9.90 4.01
CA PRO A 216 17.27 -10.06 2.57
C PRO A 216 18.67 -9.79 1.99
N LYS A 217 18.97 -10.43 0.86
CA LYS A 217 20.23 -10.22 0.12
C LYS A 217 20.09 -9.14 -0.95
N ASN A 218 18.86 -8.84 -1.36
CA ASN A 218 18.56 -8.03 -2.55
C ASN A 218 17.43 -7.04 -2.24
N THR A 219 17.78 -5.89 -1.68
CA THR A 219 16.90 -4.74 -1.50
C THR A 219 17.70 -3.47 -1.76
N GLY A 220 17.05 -2.32 -1.92
CA GLY A 220 17.68 -1.06 -2.23
C GLY A 220 17.16 -0.43 -3.52
N TYR A 221 18.01 0.31 -4.21
CA TYR A 221 17.65 0.94 -5.48
C TYR A 221 17.45 -0.08 -6.60
N ILE A 222 16.38 0.07 -7.37
CA ILE A 222 15.94 -0.90 -8.37
C ILE A 222 16.97 -1.15 -9.50
N ASN A 223 17.71 -0.14 -9.89
CA ASN A 223 18.74 -0.31 -10.92
C ASN A 223 19.80 -1.34 -10.51
N GLU A 224 20.25 -1.27 -9.25
CA GLU A 224 21.23 -2.21 -8.67
C GLU A 224 20.62 -3.63 -8.54
N LEU A 225 19.37 -3.70 -8.13
CA LEU A 225 18.64 -4.96 -8.02
C LEU A 225 18.48 -5.63 -9.38
N ASN A 226 18.05 -4.90 -10.40
CA ASN A 226 17.89 -5.43 -11.76
C ASN A 226 19.20 -5.98 -12.33
N GLU A 227 20.33 -5.29 -12.12
CA GLU A 227 21.64 -5.79 -12.49
C GLU A 227 22.00 -7.09 -11.78
N SER A 228 21.74 -7.17 -10.48
CA SER A 228 21.96 -8.36 -9.66
C SER A 228 21.13 -9.55 -10.15
N LEU A 229 19.84 -9.33 -10.43
CA LEU A 229 18.92 -10.35 -10.94
C LEU A 229 19.36 -10.87 -12.32
N THR A 230 19.72 -9.95 -13.21
CA THR A 230 20.21 -10.30 -14.56
C THR A 230 21.50 -11.11 -14.49
N LYS A 231 22.46 -10.72 -13.64
CA LYS A 231 23.72 -11.47 -13.44
C LYS A 231 23.49 -12.90 -12.93
N ARG A 232 22.42 -13.13 -12.18
CA ARG A 232 22.04 -14.46 -11.68
C ARG A 232 21.17 -15.28 -12.65
N GLY A 233 20.90 -14.73 -13.84
CA GLY A 233 20.05 -15.38 -14.84
C GLY A 233 18.58 -15.49 -14.41
N PHE A 234 18.14 -14.66 -13.48
CA PHE A 234 16.76 -14.66 -13.01
C PHE A 234 15.88 -13.90 -14.00
N THR A 235 14.94 -14.60 -14.60
CA THR A 235 13.87 -14.00 -15.41
C THR A 235 12.55 -14.22 -14.72
N LEU A 236 11.77 -13.15 -14.58
CA LEU A 236 10.39 -13.28 -14.10
C LEU A 236 9.60 -14.15 -15.09
N PRO A 237 8.69 -15.01 -14.60
CA PRO A 237 7.88 -15.84 -15.46
C PRO A 237 7.12 -14.99 -16.47
N SER A 238 7.31 -15.22 -17.77
CA SER A 238 6.67 -14.47 -18.86
C SER A 238 5.15 -14.67 -18.95
N ASN A 239 4.60 -15.63 -18.21
CA ASN A 239 3.16 -15.94 -18.15
C ASN A 239 2.56 -15.50 -16.81
N PHE A 240 2.85 -14.26 -16.44
CA PHE A 240 2.34 -13.66 -15.24
C PHE A 240 0.86 -13.30 -15.44
N VAL A 241 -0.02 -14.23 -15.17
CA VAL A 241 -1.41 -13.89 -14.91
C VAL A 241 -1.44 -13.32 -13.52
N PHE A 242 -1.61 -11.98 -13.40
CA PHE A 242 -2.03 -11.40 -12.14
C PHE A 242 -3.25 -12.19 -11.69
N CYS A 243 -3.06 -13.11 -10.76
CA CYS A 243 -4.18 -13.67 -10.03
C CYS A 243 -4.73 -12.51 -9.20
N PHE A 244 -5.62 -11.73 -9.81
CA PHE A 244 -6.39 -10.67 -9.17
C PHE A 244 -7.30 -11.19 -8.05
N GLY A 245 -6.88 -12.25 -7.38
CA GLY A 245 -7.57 -12.95 -6.33
C GLY A 245 -7.46 -12.37 -4.93
N THR A 246 -6.76 -11.26 -4.74
CA THR A 246 -6.80 -10.55 -3.46
C THR A 246 -7.29 -9.14 -3.71
N PRO A 247 -8.50 -8.80 -3.25
CA PRO A 247 -8.88 -7.39 -3.21
C PRO A 247 -7.83 -6.68 -2.36
N PRO A 248 -7.28 -5.55 -2.83
CA PRO A 248 -6.47 -4.71 -1.98
C PRO A 248 -7.31 -4.33 -0.77
N TYR A 249 -6.71 -4.38 0.40
CA TYR A 249 -7.29 -3.92 1.64
C TYR A 249 -7.85 -2.52 1.47
N GLY A 250 -8.98 -2.23 2.08
CA GLY A 250 -9.60 -0.93 2.03
C GLY A 250 -10.87 -0.85 1.18
N LEU A 251 -11.31 -1.94 0.58
CA LEU A 251 -12.59 -2.01 -0.12
C LEU A 251 -13.67 -2.67 0.74
N SER A 252 -13.92 -2.13 1.93
CA SER A 252 -15.04 -2.56 2.78
C SER A 252 -16.42 -2.47 2.11
N ASN A 253 -16.51 -1.80 0.95
CA ASN A 253 -17.75 -1.63 0.18
C ASN A 253 -17.75 -2.31 -1.20
N VAL A 254 -16.63 -2.86 -1.67
CA VAL A 254 -16.64 -3.72 -2.86
C VAL A 254 -16.88 -5.13 -2.37
N LYS A 255 -18.14 -5.55 -2.44
CA LYS A 255 -18.56 -6.90 -2.08
C LYS A 255 -17.58 -7.91 -2.65
N ALA A 256 -17.01 -8.77 -1.80
CA ALA A 256 -16.09 -9.85 -2.13
C ALA A 256 -16.70 -10.91 -3.11
N HIS A 257 -17.60 -10.49 -3.99
CA HIS A 257 -18.25 -11.31 -5.00
C HIS A 257 -17.34 -11.67 -6.17
N TYR A 258 -16.13 -11.09 -6.25
CA TYR A 258 -15.30 -11.17 -7.44
C TYR A 258 -14.47 -12.44 -7.58
N TYR A 259 -14.49 -13.35 -6.59
CA TYR A 259 -13.55 -14.48 -6.56
C TYR A 259 -14.21 -15.82 -6.26
N HIS A 260 -15.36 -16.08 -6.87
CA HIS A 260 -15.84 -17.45 -6.95
C HIS A 260 -15.02 -18.22 -7.99
N ASN A 261 -14.58 -19.42 -7.63
CA ASN A 261 -13.88 -20.35 -8.55
C ASN A 261 -14.68 -20.66 -9.82
N ASP A 262 -15.97 -20.30 -9.85
CA ASP A 262 -16.94 -20.59 -10.92
C ASP A 262 -17.06 -19.46 -11.95
N MET A 263 -16.29 -18.37 -11.83
CA MET A 263 -16.34 -17.25 -12.78
C MET A 263 -15.42 -17.49 -13.97
N THR A 264 -15.89 -17.16 -15.16
CA THR A 264 -15.09 -17.14 -16.37
C THR A 264 -14.04 -16.01 -16.35
N ASP A 265 -12.97 -16.14 -17.13
CA ASP A 265 -11.95 -15.10 -17.25
C ASP A 265 -12.51 -13.78 -17.83
N GLU A 266 -13.54 -13.86 -18.65
CA GLU A 266 -14.24 -12.69 -19.22
C GLU A 266 -15.05 -11.95 -18.16
N GLU A 267 -15.77 -12.66 -17.30
CA GLU A 267 -16.51 -12.07 -16.17
C GLU A 267 -15.54 -11.41 -15.17
N ARG A 268 -14.40 -12.04 -14.87
CA ARG A 268 -13.36 -11.45 -14.03
C ARG A 268 -12.79 -10.16 -14.61
N ARG A 269 -12.49 -10.13 -15.91
CA ARG A 269 -12.00 -8.92 -16.61
C ARG A 269 -13.03 -7.80 -16.55
N ARG A 270 -14.30 -8.09 -16.87
CA ARG A 270 -15.38 -7.11 -16.84
C ARG A 270 -15.56 -6.49 -15.46
N LEU A 271 -15.50 -7.30 -14.42
CA LEU A 271 -15.61 -6.82 -13.05
C LEU A 271 -14.39 -5.99 -12.63
N PHE A 272 -13.20 -6.37 -13.07
CA PHE A 272 -11.99 -5.60 -12.87
C PHE A 272 -12.09 -4.21 -13.51
N ASP A 273 -12.58 -4.12 -14.74
CA ASP A 273 -12.75 -2.84 -15.45
C ASP A 273 -13.77 -1.93 -14.74
N ILE A 274 -14.87 -2.49 -14.24
CA ILE A 274 -15.84 -1.75 -13.42
C ILE A 274 -15.21 -1.26 -12.12
N ASP A 275 -14.44 -2.10 -11.42
CA ASP A 275 -13.74 -1.71 -10.18
C ASP A 275 -12.72 -0.61 -10.45
N LYS A 276 -11.94 -0.73 -11.51
CA LYS A 276 -10.99 0.28 -11.97
C LYS A 276 -11.67 1.65 -12.20
N LEU A 277 -12.81 1.67 -12.88
CA LEU A 277 -13.58 2.89 -13.12
C LEU A 277 -14.13 3.48 -11.80
N ASN A 278 -14.63 2.63 -10.91
CA ASN A 278 -15.13 3.08 -9.61
C ASN A 278 -14.03 3.71 -8.73
N ARG A 279 -12.82 3.14 -8.76
CA ARG A 279 -11.65 3.67 -8.03
C ARG A 279 -11.18 4.99 -8.60
N LYS A 280 -11.10 5.11 -9.94
CA LYS A 280 -10.82 6.40 -10.59
C LYS A 280 -11.83 7.46 -10.19
N THR A 281 -13.12 7.10 -10.19
CA THR A 281 -14.19 8.00 -9.78
C THR A 281 -13.99 8.50 -8.35
N LEU A 282 -13.68 7.59 -7.42
CA LEU A 282 -13.45 7.94 -6.01
C LEU A 282 -12.21 8.83 -5.85
N LEU A 283 -11.12 8.49 -6.53
CA LEU A 283 -9.89 9.27 -6.52
C LEU A 283 -10.12 10.71 -6.97
N TYR A 284 -10.79 10.91 -8.10
CA TYR A 284 -11.05 12.26 -8.60
C TYR A 284 -12.01 13.06 -7.71
N LYS A 285 -13.03 12.42 -7.13
CA LYS A 285 -13.92 13.08 -6.16
C LYS A 285 -13.15 13.55 -4.93
N ASN A 286 -12.26 12.72 -4.40
CA ASN A 286 -11.44 13.06 -3.24
C ASN A 286 -10.41 14.16 -3.57
N ASN A 287 -9.79 14.10 -4.76
CA ASN A 287 -8.88 15.16 -5.23
C ASN A 287 -9.62 16.51 -5.31
N ILE A 288 -10.81 16.54 -5.87
CA ILE A 288 -11.63 17.75 -5.93
C ILE A 288 -11.88 18.32 -4.53
N LEU A 289 -12.29 17.47 -3.57
CA LEU A 289 -12.54 17.88 -2.18
C LEU A 289 -11.27 18.43 -1.50
N SER A 290 -10.14 17.76 -1.68
CA SER A 290 -8.86 18.19 -1.11
C SER A 290 -8.43 19.55 -1.67
N VAL A 291 -8.51 19.73 -2.98
CA VAL A 291 -8.16 21.00 -3.62
C VAL A 291 -9.14 22.11 -3.25
N GLN A 292 -10.43 21.82 -3.09
CA GLN A 292 -11.42 22.79 -2.59
C GLN A 292 -11.08 23.26 -1.17
N LYS A 293 -10.69 22.33 -0.28
CA LYS A 293 -10.23 22.68 1.07
C LYS A 293 -9.01 23.62 1.01
N LYS A 294 -8.04 23.32 0.15
CA LYS A 294 -6.84 24.15 -0.02
C LYS A 294 -7.18 25.55 -0.54
N ILE A 295 -8.10 25.67 -1.48
CA ILE A 295 -8.59 26.97 -1.97
C ILE A 295 -9.20 27.76 -0.80
N SER A 296 -10.06 27.13 0.02
CA SER A 296 -10.70 27.79 1.17
C SER A 296 -9.67 28.28 2.20
N GLU A 297 -8.61 27.52 2.44
CA GLU A 297 -7.50 27.93 3.32
C GLU A 297 -6.78 29.18 2.77
N LEU A 298 -6.46 29.20 1.48
CA LEU A 298 -5.79 30.32 0.82
C LEU A 298 -6.69 31.57 0.73
N GLU A 299 -7.99 31.41 0.50
CA GLU A 299 -8.98 32.50 0.50
C GLU A 299 -9.08 33.13 1.89
N ASN A 300 -9.09 32.33 2.96
CA ASN A 300 -9.06 32.81 4.34
C ASN A 300 -7.75 33.55 4.67
N GLU A 301 -6.61 33.03 4.22
CA GLU A 301 -5.32 33.70 4.36
C GLU A 301 -5.31 35.07 3.67
N MET A 302 -5.86 35.14 2.46
CA MET A 302 -5.98 36.38 1.70
C MET A 302 -6.89 37.39 2.39
N LEU A 303 -8.03 36.97 2.98
CA LEU A 303 -8.92 37.82 3.76
C LEU A 303 -8.21 38.40 4.98
N ASN A 304 -7.49 37.60 5.74
CA ASN A 304 -6.72 38.02 6.91
C ASN A 304 -5.63 39.05 6.58
N GLN A 305 -5.03 38.96 5.38
CA GLN A 305 -4.04 39.94 4.91
C GLN A 305 -4.67 41.24 4.44
N THR A 306 -5.91 41.22 3.95
CA THR A 306 -6.62 42.44 3.48
C THR A 306 -7.26 43.24 4.63
N ASP A 307 -7.66 42.59 5.75
CA ASP A 307 -8.29 43.26 6.90
C ASP A 307 -7.30 44.08 7.76
N ASN A 308 -5.98 43.82 7.61
CA ASN A 308 -4.95 44.61 8.27
C ASN A 308 -4.69 45.94 7.53
N SER A 309 -5.58 46.91 7.71
CA SER A 309 -5.60 48.22 7.03
C SER A 309 -4.38 49.14 7.23
N LEU A 310 -3.38 48.72 8.02
CA LEU A 310 -2.13 49.45 8.28
C LEU A 310 -0.96 49.10 7.37
N ILE A 311 -1.11 48.13 6.44
CA ILE A 311 0.01 47.58 5.63
C ILE A 311 -0.31 47.65 4.12
N ARG A 312 -0.98 48.69 3.65
CA ARG A 312 -1.46 48.81 2.26
C ARG A 312 -0.42 48.76 1.15
N ASN A 313 0.87 48.96 1.43
CA ASN A 313 1.91 49.09 0.38
C ASN A 313 2.94 47.92 0.31
N LYS A 314 2.91 46.97 1.24
CA LYS A 314 3.88 45.84 1.25
C LYS A 314 3.31 44.51 0.70
N ASN A 315 2.00 44.34 0.71
CA ASN A 315 1.37 43.04 0.47
C ASN A 315 0.83 42.80 -0.95
N SER A 316 0.99 43.75 -1.88
CA SER A 316 0.45 43.54 -3.24
C SER A 316 1.08 42.35 -3.99
N LYS A 317 2.35 42.04 -3.69
CA LYS A 317 3.03 40.88 -4.29
C LYS A 317 2.57 39.57 -3.66
N GLU A 318 2.39 39.51 -2.35
CA GLU A 318 1.91 38.33 -1.63
C GLU A 318 0.47 38.00 -1.99
N ILE A 319 -0.40 39.01 -2.07
CA ILE A 319 -1.78 38.85 -2.54
C ILE A 319 -1.84 38.38 -3.98
N LEU A 320 -0.96 38.87 -4.85
CA LEU A 320 -0.85 38.42 -6.23
C LEU A 320 -0.43 36.95 -6.30
N ASP A 321 0.54 36.52 -5.48
CA ASP A 321 1.00 35.12 -5.39
C ASP A 321 -0.12 34.20 -4.90
N LEU A 322 -0.87 34.60 -3.86
CA LEU A 322 -2.03 33.85 -3.38
C LEU A 322 -3.12 33.71 -4.44
N ASN A 323 -3.42 34.79 -5.17
CA ASN A 323 -4.38 34.73 -6.28
C ASN A 323 -3.93 33.79 -7.40
N GLN A 324 -2.63 33.77 -7.73
CA GLN A 324 -2.09 32.83 -8.73
C GLN A 324 -2.20 31.37 -8.26
N LYS A 325 -1.93 31.09 -6.98
CA LYS A 325 -2.11 29.78 -6.37
C LYS A 325 -3.58 29.33 -6.40
N ILE A 326 -4.50 30.20 -6.01
CA ILE A 326 -5.95 29.93 -6.08
C ILE A 326 -6.39 29.62 -7.52
N LEU A 327 -5.94 30.40 -8.50
CA LEU A 327 -6.24 30.17 -9.89
C LEU A 327 -5.71 28.82 -10.40
N TYR A 328 -4.49 28.48 -10.02
CA TYR A 328 -3.87 27.17 -10.32
C TYR A 328 -4.72 26.01 -9.76
N TYR A 329 -5.11 26.09 -8.49
CA TYR A 329 -5.95 25.05 -7.86
C TYR A 329 -7.34 24.95 -8.48
N ARG A 330 -7.95 26.06 -8.86
CA ARG A 330 -9.24 26.05 -9.58
C ARG A 330 -9.12 25.38 -10.95
N LEU A 331 -8.02 25.57 -11.64
CA LEU A 331 -7.73 24.89 -12.91
C LEU A 331 -7.58 23.36 -12.70
N GLN A 332 -6.93 22.93 -11.64
CA GLN A 332 -6.83 21.52 -11.28
C GLN A 332 -8.19 20.89 -11.01
N ILE A 333 -9.10 21.58 -10.29
CA ILE A 333 -10.48 21.10 -10.10
C ILE A 333 -11.17 20.89 -11.45
N GLN A 334 -11.02 21.83 -12.38
CA GLN A 334 -11.64 21.71 -13.71
C GLN A 334 -11.12 20.50 -14.48
N ILE A 335 -9.82 20.22 -14.39
CA ILE A 335 -9.21 19.02 -14.99
C ILE A 335 -9.80 17.75 -14.39
N PHE A 336 -9.86 17.66 -13.06
CA PHE A 336 -10.42 16.49 -12.38
C PHE A 336 -11.92 16.31 -12.67
N GLN A 337 -12.68 17.39 -12.78
CA GLN A 337 -14.11 17.33 -13.15
C GLN A 337 -14.31 16.83 -14.58
N ASN A 338 -13.49 17.27 -15.53
CA ASN A 338 -13.53 16.78 -16.90
C ASN A 338 -13.21 15.27 -16.95
N GLN A 339 -12.14 14.84 -16.28
CA GLN A 339 -11.76 13.43 -16.18
C GLN A 339 -12.86 12.57 -15.52
N LEU A 340 -13.52 13.11 -14.48
CA LEU A 340 -14.64 12.45 -13.83
C LEU A 340 -15.83 12.27 -14.79
N SER A 341 -16.14 13.32 -15.55
CA SER A 341 -17.21 13.27 -16.55
C SER A 341 -16.95 12.23 -17.65
N GLU A 342 -15.71 12.12 -18.14
CA GLU A 342 -15.30 11.10 -19.10
C GLU A 342 -15.49 9.68 -18.56
N ILE A 343 -15.13 9.45 -17.28
CA ILE A 343 -15.32 8.16 -16.62
C ILE A 343 -16.82 7.84 -16.44
N GLU A 344 -17.64 8.83 -16.08
CA GLU A 344 -19.08 8.64 -15.90
C GLU A 344 -19.79 8.34 -17.23
N GLN A 345 -19.28 8.86 -18.34
CA GLN A 345 -19.77 8.53 -19.68
C GLN A 345 -19.34 7.14 -20.17
N ALA A 346 -18.24 6.61 -19.64
CA ALA A 346 -17.71 5.28 -19.99
C ALA A 346 -18.34 4.13 -19.19
N LYS A 347 -19.15 4.43 -18.16
CA LYS A 347 -19.90 3.45 -17.35
C LYS A 347 -21.21 3.07 -18.00
#